data_30c8f4dc7af92515531ad158a6feecef
#
_entry.id   30c8f4dc7af92515531ad158a6feecef
#
_cell.length_a   1.000
_cell.length_b   1.000
_cell.length_c   1.000
_cell.angle_alpha   90.00
_cell.angle_beta   90.00
_cell.angle_gamma   90.00
#
_symmetry.space_group_name_H-M   'P 1'
#
loop_
_entity.id
_entity.type
_entity.pdbx_description
1 polymer ?
#
loop_
_entity_poly.entity_id
_entity_poly.type
_entity_poly.pdbx_seq_one_letter_code
_entity_poly.pdbx_strand_id
1 'polypeptide(L)'
;MRRKNTKTNYLLEKIASLLANEKRGKLLDLGCGDGDYSFRLKEPGFDVIAADLDEKRFKYRNEINFKVCDIAKPLPFPDEAFDYVIAAELIEHLKNPYAAIGEINRILKRSGQFILSTPNVLSLKSRLRYLFEGCLEYFREPPLEQSKNPKEVIFNLHLIPWRYPELEYLLVNSGFVIEGIFTSVYEGWGWGFVLPLILFQAWQKARRSLKKGGLDYRRINKILLSKELLFGRHLIVKVRKWGGVAGG
;
A
#
# COMPACT_ATOMS: atom_id res chain seq x y z
N MET A 1 12.47 -4.84 -28.74
CA MET A 1 11.13 -5.03 -28.11
C MET A 1 11.32 -5.34 -26.63
N ARG A 2 11.21 -4.36 -25.71
CA ARG A 2 11.30 -4.60 -24.28
C ARG A 2 10.02 -5.32 -23.83
N ARG A 3 10.15 -6.51 -23.20
CA ARG A 3 9.03 -7.18 -22.53
C ARG A 3 8.45 -6.19 -21.49
N LYS A 4 7.25 -5.68 -21.77
CA LYS A 4 6.48 -4.91 -20.77
C LYS A 4 6.35 -5.79 -19.53
N ASN A 5 6.76 -5.26 -18.39
CA ASN A 5 6.73 -5.97 -17.11
C ASN A 5 5.23 -6.11 -16.72
N THR A 6 4.62 -7.23 -17.08
CA THR A 6 3.18 -7.49 -16.89
C THR A 6 2.71 -7.31 -15.44
N LYS A 7 3.62 -7.39 -14.47
CA LYS A 7 3.33 -7.24 -13.03
C LYS A 7 2.96 -5.80 -12.66
N THR A 8 3.64 -4.81 -13.21
CA THR A 8 3.37 -3.39 -12.95
C THR A 8 2.03 -2.96 -13.53
N ASN A 9 1.65 -3.50 -14.69
CA ASN A 9 0.39 -3.14 -15.36
C ASN A 9 -0.86 -3.50 -14.52
N TYR A 10 -0.90 -4.66 -13.85
CA TYR A 10 -2.08 -5.05 -13.06
C TYR A 10 -2.32 -4.15 -11.84
N LEU A 11 -1.26 -3.72 -11.17
CA LEU A 11 -1.39 -2.84 -10.02
C LEU A 11 -1.84 -1.45 -10.46
N LEU A 12 -1.23 -0.91 -11.52
CA LEU A 12 -1.59 0.35 -12.14
C LEU A 12 -3.07 0.37 -12.57
N GLU A 13 -3.51 -0.63 -13.33
CA GLU A 13 -4.90 -0.70 -13.79
C GLU A 13 -5.89 -0.84 -12.61
N LYS A 14 -5.50 -1.55 -11.56
CA LYS A 14 -6.35 -1.64 -10.36
C LYS A 14 -6.48 -0.28 -9.66
N ILE A 15 -5.38 0.45 -9.46
CA ILE A 15 -5.41 1.79 -8.85
C ILE A 15 -6.24 2.74 -9.73
N ALA A 16 -6.02 2.74 -11.04
CA ALA A 16 -6.80 3.54 -11.98
C ALA A 16 -8.31 3.22 -11.90
N SER A 17 -8.67 1.95 -11.78
CA SER A 17 -10.07 1.52 -11.62
C SER A 17 -10.72 2.01 -10.33
N LEU A 18 -9.96 2.14 -9.24
CA LEU A 18 -10.46 2.66 -7.95
C LEU A 18 -10.76 4.16 -8.01
N LEU A 19 -10.19 4.87 -8.98
CA LEU A 19 -10.39 6.30 -9.23
C LEU A 19 -11.32 6.59 -10.42
N ALA A 20 -11.73 5.58 -11.17
CA ALA A 20 -12.46 5.76 -12.44
C ALA A 20 -13.75 6.58 -12.29
N ASN A 21 -14.49 6.37 -11.20
CA ASN A 21 -15.77 7.02 -10.91
C ASN A 21 -15.63 8.23 -9.95
N GLU A 22 -14.42 8.57 -9.53
CA GLU A 22 -14.20 9.71 -8.65
C GLU A 22 -14.23 11.02 -9.44
N LYS A 23 -14.61 12.13 -8.76
CA LYS A 23 -14.53 13.47 -9.37
C LYS A 23 -13.10 13.79 -9.73
N ARG A 24 -12.91 14.42 -10.89
CA ARG A 24 -11.58 14.89 -11.29
C ARG A 24 -11.12 16.00 -10.34
N GLY A 25 -9.86 15.94 -9.97
CA GLY A 25 -9.26 16.87 -9.01
C GLY A 25 -7.74 16.77 -9.05
N LYS A 26 -7.10 17.44 -8.10
CA LYS A 26 -5.64 17.46 -7.99
C LYS A 26 -5.14 16.18 -7.32
N LEU A 27 -4.24 15.50 -8.00
CA LEU A 27 -3.73 14.19 -7.60
C LEU A 27 -2.20 14.24 -7.45
N LEU A 28 -1.69 13.76 -6.32
CA LEU A 28 -0.26 13.53 -6.12
C LEU A 28 0.05 12.03 -6.27
N ASP A 29 0.99 11.73 -7.16
CA ASP A 29 1.63 10.41 -7.26
C ASP A 29 2.97 10.48 -6.51
N LEU A 30 3.00 9.98 -5.29
CA LEU A 30 4.12 10.07 -4.35
C LEU A 30 4.95 8.79 -4.39
N GLY A 31 6.24 8.94 -4.69
CA GLY A 31 7.12 7.81 -5.02
C GLY A 31 6.84 7.30 -6.43
N CYS A 32 6.65 8.22 -7.39
CA CYS A 32 6.17 7.94 -8.73
C CYS A 32 7.13 7.11 -9.60
N GLY A 33 8.38 6.95 -9.19
CA GLY A 33 9.39 6.20 -9.92
C GLY A 33 9.59 6.70 -11.36
N ASP A 34 9.23 5.88 -12.33
CA ASP A 34 9.35 6.23 -13.75
C ASP A 34 8.17 7.04 -14.32
N GLY A 35 7.10 7.22 -13.53
CA GLY A 35 5.96 8.05 -13.85
C GLY A 35 4.82 7.35 -14.60
N ASP A 36 4.89 6.04 -14.82
CA ASP A 36 3.84 5.32 -15.57
C ASP A 36 2.45 5.47 -14.91
N TYR A 37 2.36 5.52 -13.55
CA TYR A 37 1.12 5.78 -12.83
C TYR A 37 0.63 7.20 -13.05
N SER A 38 1.51 8.18 -12.91
CA SER A 38 1.21 9.59 -13.14
C SER A 38 0.63 9.80 -14.55
N PHE A 39 1.27 9.23 -15.55
CA PHE A 39 0.84 9.35 -16.95
C PHE A 39 -0.53 8.70 -17.17
N ARG A 40 -0.71 7.48 -16.69
CA ARG A 40 -1.99 6.74 -16.83
C ARG A 40 -3.17 7.45 -16.16
N LEU A 41 -2.92 8.13 -15.03
CA LEU A 41 -3.96 8.84 -14.27
C LEU A 41 -4.27 10.23 -14.83
N LYS A 42 -3.36 10.83 -15.61
CA LYS A 42 -3.61 12.07 -16.31
C LYS A 42 -4.65 11.90 -17.43
N GLU A 43 -4.63 10.77 -18.15
CA GLU A 43 -5.54 10.52 -19.28
C GLU A 43 -7.03 10.70 -18.94
N PRO A 44 -7.56 10.23 -17.77
CA PRO A 44 -8.95 10.45 -17.40
C PRO A 44 -9.24 11.88 -16.92
N GLY A 45 -8.26 12.79 -16.90
CA GLY A 45 -8.46 14.21 -16.63
C GLY A 45 -8.17 14.65 -15.19
N PHE A 46 -7.36 13.88 -14.42
CA PHE A 46 -6.81 14.37 -13.16
C PHE A 46 -5.70 15.41 -13.41
N ASP A 47 -5.62 16.43 -12.54
CA ASP A 47 -4.47 17.33 -12.46
C ASP A 47 -3.36 16.65 -11.64
N VAL A 48 -2.44 15.98 -12.33
CA VAL A 48 -1.45 15.09 -11.72
C VAL A 48 -0.15 15.84 -11.47
N ILE A 49 0.34 15.75 -10.24
CA ILE A 49 1.71 16.07 -9.85
C ILE A 49 2.41 14.77 -9.48
N ALA A 50 3.58 14.55 -10.07
CA ALA A 50 4.46 13.43 -9.74
C ALA A 50 5.53 13.89 -8.76
N ALA A 51 5.86 13.06 -7.76
CA ALA A 51 6.93 13.35 -6.82
C ALA A 51 7.75 12.10 -6.49
N ASP A 52 9.07 12.24 -6.55
CA ASP A 52 10.02 11.18 -6.19
C ASP A 52 11.34 11.82 -5.75
N LEU A 53 12.19 11.02 -5.07
CA LEU A 53 13.53 11.45 -4.72
C LEU A 53 14.47 11.46 -5.94
N ASP A 54 14.28 10.53 -6.88
CA ASP A 54 15.11 10.36 -8.08
C ASP A 54 14.44 10.86 -9.35
N GLU A 55 14.67 12.13 -9.64
CA GLU A 55 14.19 12.76 -10.87
C GLU A 55 14.69 12.08 -12.15
N LYS A 56 15.86 11.44 -12.14
CA LYS A 56 16.48 10.87 -13.36
C LYS A 56 15.66 9.72 -13.95
N ARG A 57 14.89 9.03 -13.14
CA ARG A 57 14.02 7.92 -13.56
C ARG A 57 12.75 8.38 -14.24
N PHE A 58 12.29 9.61 -13.98
CA PHE A 58 11.01 10.12 -14.44
C PHE A 58 10.99 10.38 -15.96
N LYS A 59 10.05 9.78 -16.69
CA LYS A 59 10.00 9.75 -18.14
C LYS A 59 9.16 10.88 -18.77
N TYR A 60 8.19 11.44 -18.05
CA TYR A 60 7.10 12.26 -18.58
C TYR A 60 7.24 13.75 -18.21
N ARG A 61 8.47 14.30 -18.31
CA ARG A 61 8.82 15.66 -17.87
C ARG A 61 8.12 16.76 -18.65
N ASN A 62 7.75 16.49 -19.90
CA ASN A 62 7.07 17.46 -20.75
C ASN A 62 5.55 17.46 -20.54
N GLU A 63 4.99 16.41 -19.94
CA GLU A 63 3.56 16.18 -19.83
C GLU A 63 3.04 16.35 -18.39
N ILE A 64 3.89 16.14 -17.40
CA ILE A 64 3.49 16.08 -15.98
C ILE A 64 4.45 16.91 -15.14
N ASN A 65 3.89 17.73 -14.26
CA ASN A 65 4.68 18.45 -13.26
C ASN A 65 5.36 17.47 -12.31
N PHE A 66 6.68 17.50 -12.28
CA PHE A 66 7.49 16.68 -11.39
C PHE A 66 8.08 17.54 -10.27
N LYS A 67 8.10 17.02 -9.04
CA LYS A 67 8.73 17.63 -7.88
C LYS A 67 9.68 16.66 -7.22
N VAL A 68 10.95 17.05 -7.08
CA VAL A 68 11.89 16.29 -6.24
C VAL A 68 11.40 16.34 -4.80
N CYS A 69 11.19 15.19 -4.18
CA CYS A 69 10.59 15.07 -2.87
C CYS A 69 11.18 13.89 -2.08
N ASP A 70 11.71 14.19 -0.90
CA ASP A 70 12.15 13.19 0.08
C ASP A 70 11.03 12.99 1.10
N ILE A 71 10.34 11.86 1.04
CA ILE A 71 9.24 11.53 1.96
C ILE A 71 9.70 11.35 3.41
N ALA A 72 10.99 11.24 3.67
CA ALA A 72 11.54 11.23 5.02
C ALA A 72 11.58 12.63 5.66
N LYS A 73 11.26 13.67 4.90
CA LYS A 73 11.19 15.07 5.30
C LYS A 73 9.77 15.62 5.15
N PRO A 74 9.46 16.81 5.74
CA PRO A 74 8.20 17.48 5.45
C PRO A 74 7.99 17.66 3.95
N LEU A 75 6.81 17.26 3.46
CA LEU A 75 6.50 17.33 2.05
C LEU A 75 6.39 18.79 1.58
N PRO A 76 7.00 19.17 0.43
CA PRO A 76 7.05 20.56 -0.05
C PRO A 76 5.73 20.99 -0.71
N PHE A 77 4.61 20.68 -0.06
CA PHE A 77 3.27 21.02 -0.49
C PHE A 77 2.51 21.68 0.67
N PRO A 78 1.62 22.66 0.39
CA PRO A 78 0.79 23.26 1.42
C PRO A 78 -0.24 22.27 1.98
N ASP A 79 -0.80 22.62 3.14
CA ASP A 79 -1.92 21.89 3.73
C ASP A 79 -3.11 21.87 2.77
N GLU A 80 -3.86 20.77 2.78
CA GLU A 80 -5.10 20.61 2.01
C GLU A 80 -4.95 20.91 0.50
N ALA A 81 -3.77 20.57 -0.08
CA ALA A 81 -3.46 20.86 -1.48
C ALA A 81 -4.08 19.87 -2.47
N PHE A 82 -4.32 18.62 -2.05
CA PHE A 82 -4.67 17.51 -2.95
C PHE A 82 -6.03 16.90 -2.62
N ASP A 83 -6.77 16.55 -3.66
CA ASP A 83 -7.99 15.75 -3.55
C ASP A 83 -7.64 14.26 -3.39
N TYR A 84 -6.55 13.84 -4.03
CA TYR A 84 -6.06 12.44 -4.05
C TYR A 84 -4.56 12.37 -3.83
N VAL A 85 -4.12 11.37 -3.07
CA VAL A 85 -2.71 10.97 -3.00
C VAL A 85 -2.63 9.48 -3.31
N ILE A 86 -1.64 9.08 -4.10
CA ILE A 86 -1.29 7.70 -4.36
C ILE A 86 0.13 7.47 -3.87
N ALA A 87 0.36 6.34 -3.20
CA ALA A 87 1.69 5.84 -2.85
C ALA A 87 1.74 4.33 -3.14
N ALA A 88 2.18 4.00 -4.36
CA ALA A 88 2.24 2.62 -4.82
C ALA A 88 3.61 2.00 -4.52
N GLU A 89 3.63 0.89 -3.74
CA GLU A 89 4.87 0.18 -3.38
C GLU A 89 5.94 1.14 -2.81
N LEU A 90 5.53 1.98 -1.86
CA LEU A 90 6.38 2.99 -1.25
C LEU A 90 6.57 2.77 0.26
N ILE A 91 5.50 2.41 0.98
CA ILE A 91 5.48 2.39 2.45
C ILE A 91 6.44 1.37 3.06
N GLU A 92 6.70 0.26 2.39
CA GLU A 92 7.64 -0.78 2.79
C GLU A 92 9.11 -0.34 2.77
N HIS A 93 9.42 0.75 2.08
CA HIS A 93 10.76 1.32 1.99
C HIS A 93 11.02 2.40 3.05
N LEU A 94 9.99 2.85 3.78
CA LEU A 94 10.08 3.99 4.67
C LEU A 94 10.66 3.61 6.04
N LYS A 95 11.66 4.38 6.49
CA LYS A 95 12.22 4.26 7.85
C LYS A 95 11.28 4.79 8.91
N ASN A 96 10.54 5.85 8.62
CA ASN A 96 9.54 6.46 9.51
C ASN A 96 8.18 6.60 8.81
N PRO A 97 7.41 5.52 8.71
CA PRO A 97 6.12 5.55 8.04
C PRO A 97 5.07 6.43 8.77
N TYR A 98 5.16 6.56 10.10
CA TYR A 98 4.23 7.40 10.86
C TYR A 98 4.33 8.88 10.46
N ALA A 99 5.55 9.42 10.35
CA ALA A 99 5.74 10.80 9.90
C ALA A 99 5.26 10.99 8.46
N ALA A 100 5.58 10.04 7.57
CA ALA A 100 5.15 10.10 6.17
C ALA A 100 3.63 10.10 6.00
N ILE A 101 2.92 9.21 6.72
CA ILE A 101 1.45 9.14 6.67
C ILE A 101 0.82 10.39 7.30
N GLY A 102 1.43 10.96 8.35
CA GLY A 102 1.01 12.25 8.91
C GLY A 102 1.12 13.41 7.91
N GLU A 103 2.22 13.47 7.15
CA GLU A 103 2.40 14.46 6.08
C GLU A 103 1.41 14.26 4.93
N ILE A 104 1.13 13.00 4.53
CA ILE A 104 0.09 12.70 3.54
C ILE A 104 -1.28 13.19 4.03
N ASN A 105 -1.59 12.97 5.32
CA ASN A 105 -2.84 13.50 5.90
C ASN A 105 -2.87 15.03 5.86
N ARG A 106 -1.77 15.72 6.21
CA ARG A 106 -1.69 17.17 6.18
C ARG A 106 -1.98 17.76 4.81
N ILE A 107 -1.36 17.22 3.76
CA ILE A 107 -1.50 17.75 2.39
C ILE A 107 -2.81 17.37 1.69
N LEU A 108 -3.54 16.36 2.20
CA LEU A 108 -4.86 15.99 1.69
C LEU A 108 -5.91 16.98 2.17
N LYS A 109 -6.81 17.37 1.29
CA LYS A 109 -8.03 18.13 1.62
C LYS A 109 -8.92 17.33 2.58
N ARG A 110 -9.84 18.00 3.26
CA ARG A 110 -10.89 17.33 4.03
C ARG A 110 -11.67 16.37 3.12
N SER A 111 -11.89 15.17 3.60
CA SER A 111 -12.49 14.07 2.83
C SER A 111 -11.71 13.66 1.57
N GLY A 112 -10.47 14.12 1.39
CA GLY A 112 -9.57 13.66 0.34
C GLY A 112 -9.23 12.18 0.51
N GLN A 113 -8.89 11.52 -0.59
CA GLN A 113 -8.65 10.07 -0.60
C GLN A 113 -7.17 9.76 -0.73
N PHE A 114 -6.73 8.73 -0.03
CA PHE A 114 -5.41 8.18 -0.13
C PHE A 114 -5.48 6.70 -0.53
N ILE A 115 -4.73 6.32 -1.55
CA ILE A 115 -4.59 4.94 -2.00
C ILE A 115 -3.13 4.55 -1.87
N LEU A 116 -2.87 3.52 -1.08
CA LEU A 116 -1.54 2.96 -0.95
C LEU A 116 -1.53 1.49 -1.34
N SER A 117 -0.39 1.02 -1.82
CA SER A 117 -0.13 -0.41 -1.98
C SER A 117 1.18 -0.82 -1.35
N THR A 118 1.27 -2.11 -1.03
CA THR A 118 2.47 -2.79 -0.53
C THR A 118 2.38 -4.28 -0.87
N PRO A 119 3.49 -5.05 -0.91
CA PRO A 119 3.43 -6.48 -1.09
C PRO A 119 2.54 -7.16 -0.05
N ASN A 120 1.67 -8.08 -0.48
CA ASN A 120 0.78 -8.80 0.43
C ASN A 120 1.50 -9.95 1.13
N VAL A 121 2.09 -9.67 2.27
CA VAL A 121 2.77 -10.68 3.11
C VAL A 121 1.81 -11.66 3.80
N LEU A 122 0.50 -11.40 3.75
CA LEU A 122 -0.53 -12.27 4.33
C LEU A 122 -1.11 -13.28 3.33
N SER A 123 -0.66 -13.27 2.07
CA SER A 123 -1.08 -14.28 1.09
C SER A 123 -0.70 -15.71 1.54
N LEU A 124 -1.48 -16.70 1.14
CA LEU A 124 -1.18 -18.11 1.45
C LEU A 124 0.22 -18.49 0.97
N LYS A 125 0.62 -18.00 -0.20
CA LYS A 125 1.96 -18.21 -0.74
C LYS A 125 3.04 -17.67 0.21
N SER A 126 2.88 -16.44 0.70
CA SER A 126 3.83 -15.83 1.62
C SER A 126 3.86 -16.54 2.98
N ARG A 127 2.69 -16.95 3.51
CA ARG A 127 2.61 -17.71 4.78
C ARG A 127 3.31 -19.06 4.69
N LEU A 128 3.11 -19.81 3.60
CA LEU A 128 3.76 -21.10 3.39
C LEU A 128 5.26 -20.93 3.18
N ARG A 129 5.66 -19.90 2.43
CA ARG A 129 7.08 -19.58 2.28
C ARG A 129 7.72 -19.27 3.63
N TYR A 130 7.08 -18.46 4.46
CA TYR A 130 7.57 -18.17 5.81
C TYR A 130 7.72 -19.44 6.66
N LEU A 131 6.75 -20.37 6.55
CA LEU A 131 6.79 -21.66 7.27
C LEU A 131 7.98 -22.52 6.85
N PHE A 132 8.32 -22.59 5.55
CA PHE A 132 9.33 -23.49 5.02
C PHE A 132 10.71 -22.85 4.83
N GLU A 133 10.76 -21.54 4.52
CA GLU A 133 11.99 -20.83 4.17
C GLU A 133 12.40 -19.79 5.25
N GLY A 134 11.53 -19.50 6.23
CA GLY A 134 11.79 -18.49 7.26
C GLY A 134 11.73 -17.04 6.76
N CYS A 135 11.32 -16.80 5.50
CA CYS A 135 11.22 -15.48 4.91
C CYS A 135 9.87 -15.26 4.22
N LEU A 136 9.39 -14.02 4.25
CA LEU A 136 8.17 -13.63 3.55
C LEU A 136 8.42 -13.42 2.06
N GLU A 137 7.37 -13.54 1.25
CA GLU A 137 7.43 -13.19 -0.17
C GLU A 137 7.86 -11.73 -0.32
N TYR A 138 8.76 -11.42 -1.25
CA TYR A 138 9.38 -10.11 -1.49
C TYR A 138 10.33 -9.57 -0.38
N PHE A 139 10.56 -10.32 0.71
CA PHE A 139 11.46 -9.95 1.82
C PHE A 139 12.52 -11.03 2.03
N ARG A 140 13.07 -11.57 0.95
CA ARG A 140 13.99 -12.71 0.98
C ARG A 140 15.44 -12.34 1.18
N GLU A 141 15.84 -11.20 0.65
CA GLU A 141 17.25 -10.92 0.48
C GLU A 141 17.78 -10.07 1.64
N PRO A 142 18.86 -10.51 2.28
CA PRO A 142 19.49 -9.71 3.33
C PRO A 142 19.98 -8.38 2.76
N PRO A 143 19.64 -7.26 3.39
CA PRO A 143 19.98 -5.94 2.89
C PRO A 143 21.47 -5.65 2.77
N LEU A 144 22.29 -6.37 3.53
CA LEU A 144 23.73 -6.07 3.65
C LEU A 144 24.59 -6.72 2.55
N GLU A 145 24.07 -7.71 1.82
CA GLU A 145 24.86 -8.46 0.83
C GLU A 145 24.68 -7.94 -0.60
N GLN A 146 23.69 -7.10 -0.87
CA GLN A 146 23.30 -6.73 -2.23
C GLN A 146 24.03 -5.52 -2.81
N SER A 147 24.81 -4.80 -2.04
CA SER A 147 25.31 -3.52 -2.50
C SER A 147 26.80 -3.33 -2.32
N LYS A 148 27.46 -3.19 -3.45
CA LYS A 148 28.77 -2.50 -3.52
C LYS A 148 28.62 -0.97 -3.33
N ASN A 149 27.38 -0.45 -3.35
CA ASN A 149 27.05 0.95 -3.18
C ASN A 149 25.93 1.10 -2.12
N PRO A 150 26.25 1.58 -0.90
CA PRO A 150 25.27 1.74 0.19
C PRO A 150 24.06 2.63 -0.16
N LYS A 151 24.17 3.51 -1.16
CA LYS A 151 23.08 4.36 -1.61
C LYS A 151 22.05 3.59 -2.47
N GLU A 152 22.48 2.60 -3.26
CA GLU A 152 21.57 1.79 -4.08
C GLU A 152 20.72 0.83 -3.25
N VAL A 153 21.24 0.32 -2.14
CA VAL A 153 20.52 -0.56 -1.22
C VAL A 153 19.27 0.10 -0.63
N ILE A 154 19.37 1.39 -0.32
CA ILE A 154 18.29 2.12 0.37
C ILE A 154 17.03 2.24 -0.50
N PHE A 155 17.16 2.29 -1.83
CA PHE A 155 16.04 2.49 -2.75
C PHE A 155 15.29 1.21 -3.14
N ASN A 156 15.91 0.05 -3.07
CA ASN A 156 15.33 -1.21 -3.51
C ASN A 156 15.01 -2.18 -2.38
N LEU A 157 15.29 -1.79 -1.13
CA LEU A 157 15.13 -2.65 0.01
C LEU A 157 13.75 -2.52 0.63
N HIS A 158 13.00 -3.61 0.68
CA HIS A 158 11.81 -3.72 1.50
C HIS A 158 12.20 -3.83 2.97
N LEU A 159 11.99 -2.76 3.73
CA LEU A 159 12.39 -2.68 5.15
C LEU A 159 11.33 -3.28 6.07
N ILE A 160 10.05 -3.02 5.79
CA ILE A 160 8.96 -3.33 6.70
C ILE A 160 7.91 -4.20 5.99
N PRO A 161 7.75 -5.47 6.40
CA PRO A 161 6.69 -6.34 5.88
C PRO A 161 5.35 -5.98 6.52
N TRP A 162 4.61 -5.06 5.93
CA TRP A 162 3.33 -4.61 6.44
C TRP A 162 2.27 -5.70 6.39
N ARG A 163 1.76 -6.09 7.58
CA ARG A 163 0.51 -6.84 7.66
C ARG A 163 -0.67 -5.87 7.76
N TYR A 164 -1.83 -6.29 7.30
CA TYR A 164 -3.02 -5.43 7.31
C TYR A 164 -3.36 -4.85 8.71
N PRO A 165 -3.32 -5.61 9.82
CA PRO A 165 -3.66 -5.05 11.13
C PRO A 165 -2.79 -3.86 11.57
N GLU A 166 -1.47 -3.94 11.32
CA GLU A 166 -0.55 -2.86 11.66
C GLU A 166 -0.73 -1.66 10.73
N LEU A 167 -0.99 -1.94 9.44
CA LEU A 167 -1.26 -0.89 8.47
C LEU A 167 -2.59 -0.18 8.77
N GLU A 168 -3.64 -0.93 9.14
CA GLU A 168 -4.91 -0.37 9.60
C GLU A 168 -4.70 0.52 10.83
N TYR A 169 -3.94 0.04 11.83
CA TYR A 169 -3.62 0.80 13.03
C TYR A 169 -2.91 2.12 12.69
N LEU A 170 -1.88 2.05 11.85
CA LEU A 170 -1.14 3.24 11.38
C LEU A 170 -2.07 4.26 10.72
N LEU A 171 -2.89 3.83 9.76
CA LEU A 171 -3.78 4.70 9.00
C LEU A 171 -4.86 5.34 9.87
N VAL A 172 -5.53 4.54 10.72
CA VAL A 172 -6.59 5.05 11.60
C VAL A 172 -6.05 6.05 12.61
N ASN A 173 -4.90 5.76 13.24
CA ASN A 173 -4.27 6.70 14.18
C ASN A 173 -3.69 7.96 13.50
N SER A 174 -3.49 7.93 12.20
CA SER A 174 -3.10 9.10 11.42
C SER A 174 -4.30 9.88 10.85
N GLY A 175 -5.52 9.61 11.33
CA GLY A 175 -6.72 10.37 10.96
C GLY A 175 -7.37 9.93 9.64
N PHE A 176 -7.24 8.66 9.27
CA PHE A 176 -7.90 8.10 8.11
C PHE A 176 -9.02 7.12 8.46
N VAL A 177 -10.01 7.01 7.58
CA VAL A 177 -11.06 5.99 7.62
C VAL A 177 -10.83 5.02 6.46
N ILE A 178 -10.81 3.71 6.75
CA ILE A 178 -10.65 2.67 5.73
C ILE A 178 -11.94 2.57 4.90
N GLU A 179 -11.83 2.78 3.59
CA GLU A 179 -12.95 2.59 2.64
C GLU A 179 -12.98 1.18 2.07
N GLY A 180 -11.81 0.57 1.88
CA GLY A 180 -11.75 -0.80 1.37
C GLY A 180 -10.34 -1.35 1.22
N ILE A 181 -10.30 -2.67 1.08
CA ILE A 181 -9.09 -3.45 0.84
C ILE A 181 -9.25 -4.13 -0.51
N PHE A 182 -8.21 -4.04 -1.33
CA PHE A 182 -8.22 -4.56 -2.69
C PHE A 182 -6.89 -5.27 -2.99
N THR A 183 -6.84 -5.93 -4.13
CA THR A 183 -5.61 -6.49 -4.67
C THR A 183 -5.50 -6.22 -6.17
N SER A 184 -4.28 -6.24 -6.69
CA SER A 184 -4.02 -6.06 -8.11
C SER A 184 -4.44 -7.27 -8.93
N VAL A 185 -4.10 -8.47 -8.47
CA VAL A 185 -4.39 -9.74 -9.12
C VAL A 185 -4.48 -10.85 -8.07
N TYR A 186 -5.35 -11.82 -8.32
CA TYR A 186 -5.43 -13.03 -7.51
C TYR A 186 -4.49 -14.09 -8.05
N GLU A 187 -3.66 -14.65 -7.18
CA GLU A 187 -2.80 -15.78 -7.51
C GLU A 187 -3.54 -17.08 -7.17
N GLY A 188 -3.81 -17.93 -8.18
CA GLY A 188 -4.61 -19.15 -8.02
C GLY A 188 -3.93 -20.28 -7.25
N TRP A 189 -2.78 -19.99 -6.63
CA TRP A 189 -1.98 -20.94 -5.89
C TRP A 189 -2.46 -21.06 -4.43
N GLY A 190 -2.60 -22.27 -3.93
CA GLY A 190 -2.87 -22.51 -2.49
C GLY A 190 -4.33 -22.77 -2.12
N TRP A 191 -5.26 -22.90 -3.06
CA TRP A 191 -6.66 -23.23 -2.77
C TRP A 191 -6.81 -24.46 -1.86
N GLY A 192 -5.96 -25.46 -2.03
CA GLY A 192 -5.96 -26.68 -1.20
C GLY A 192 -5.68 -26.42 0.30
N PHE A 193 -5.07 -25.28 0.65
CA PHE A 193 -4.76 -24.91 2.03
C PHE A 193 -5.85 -24.07 2.71
N VAL A 194 -6.88 -23.65 1.98
CA VAL A 194 -7.96 -22.83 2.53
C VAL A 194 -8.76 -23.61 3.57
N LEU A 195 -9.13 -24.85 3.27
CA LEU A 195 -9.91 -25.68 4.20
C LEU A 195 -9.15 -25.96 5.51
N PRO A 196 -7.89 -26.42 5.50
CA PRO A 196 -7.09 -26.57 6.72
C PRO A 196 -6.98 -25.26 7.52
N LEU A 197 -6.82 -24.11 6.84
CA LEU A 197 -6.73 -22.82 7.49
C LEU A 197 -8.05 -22.43 8.18
N ILE A 198 -9.19 -22.64 7.52
CA ILE A 198 -10.53 -22.39 8.08
C ILE A 198 -10.76 -23.29 9.29
N LEU A 199 -10.47 -24.58 9.17
CA LEU A 199 -10.62 -25.53 10.27
C LEU A 199 -9.76 -25.18 11.47
N PHE A 200 -8.51 -24.80 11.25
CA PHE A 200 -7.60 -24.33 12.29
C PHE A 200 -8.13 -23.07 12.98
N GLN A 201 -8.65 -22.11 12.23
CA GLN A 201 -9.23 -20.89 12.82
C GLN A 201 -10.53 -21.18 13.58
N ALA A 202 -11.37 -22.07 13.08
CA ALA A 202 -12.58 -22.51 13.77
C ALA A 202 -12.22 -23.20 15.10
N TRP A 203 -11.23 -24.07 15.11
CA TRP A 203 -10.71 -24.71 16.30
C TRP A 203 -10.14 -23.70 17.32
N GLN A 204 -9.32 -22.73 16.85
CA GLN A 204 -8.81 -21.66 17.73
C GLN A 204 -9.95 -20.83 18.33
N LYS A 205 -10.99 -20.51 17.54
CA LYS A 205 -12.17 -19.77 18.01
C LYS A 205 -12.89 -20.56 19.11
N ALA A 206 -13.11 -21.86 18.91
CA ALA A 206 -13.72 -22.74 19.92
C ALA A 206 -12.92 -22.75 21.22
N ARG A 207 -11.58 -22.89 21.13
CA ARG A 207 -10.69 -22.85 22.32
C ARG A 207 -10.73 -21.50 23.05
N ARG A 208 -10.81 -20.38 22.33
CA ARG A 208 -10.86 -19.03 22.93
C ARG A 208 -12.22 -18.71 23.55
N SER A 209 -13.32 -19.24 22.99
CA SER A 209 -14.67 -19.11 23.55
C SER A 209 -14.79 -19.72 24.94
N LEU A 210 -13.91 -20.67 25.28
CA LEU A 210 -13.84 -21.28 26.61
C LEU A 210 -13.12 -20.38 27.64
N LYS A 211 -12.45 -19.31 27.23
CA LYS A 211 -11.79 -18.34 28.11
C LYS A 211 -12.68 -17.10 28.25
N LYS A 212 -13.25 -16.89 29.44
CA LYS A 212 -14.00 -15.67 29.78
C LYS A 212 -13.10 -14.43 29.63
N GLY A 213 -13.57 -13.39 28.88
CA GLY A 213 -12.90 -12.09 28.76
C GLY A 213 -12.01 -11.88 27.51
N GLY A 214 -12.16 -12.69 26.46
CA GLY A 214 -11.39 -12.54 25.22
C GLY A 214 -11.85 -11.37 24.35
N LEU A 215 -10.89 -10.67 23.72
CA LEU A 215 -11.15 -9.67 22.69
C LEU A 215 -11.98 -10.27 21.54
N ASP A 216 -12.92 -9.47 20.97
CA ASP A 216 -13.69 -9.91 19.78
C ASP A 216 -12.84 -9.83 18.53
N TYR A 217 -12.31 -10.96 18.11
CA TYR A 217 -11.50 -11.09 16.90
C TYR A 217 -12.34 -11.32 15.63
N ARG A 218 -13.68 -11.24 15.69
CA ARG A 218 -14.54 -11.60 14.53
C ARG A 218 -14.26 -10.72 13.33
N ARG A 219 -14.16 -9.40 13.52
CA ARG A 219 -13.90 -8.43 12.45
C ARG A 219 -12.55 -8.72 11.76
N ILE A 220 -11.50 -8.79 12.56
CA ILE A 220 -10.15 -8.99 12.00
C ILE A 220 -10.00 -10.37 11.34
N ASN A 221 -10.59 -11.41 11.92
CA ASN A 221 -10.56 -12.76 11.33
C ASN A 221 -11.29 -12.80 9.98
N LYS A 222 -12.42 -12.11 9.84
CA LYS A 222 -13.13 -11.98 8.56
C LYS A 222 -12.25 -11.32 7.50
N ILE A 223 -11.53 -10.26 7.86
CA ILE A 223 -10.62 -9.57 6.96
C ILE A 223 -9.44 -10.47 6.59
N LEU A 224 -8.79 -11.11 7.58
CA LEU A 224 -7.63 -11.98 7.37
C LEU A 224 -7.95 -13.24 6.52
N LEU A 225 -9.22 -13.60 6.41
CA LEU A 225 -9.73 -14.67 5.54
C LEU A 225 -10.31 -14.15 4.23
N SER A 226 -10.26 -12.86 3.98
CA SER A 226 -10.76 -12.33 2.70
C SER A 226 -9.90 -12.87 1.53
N LYS A 227 -10.54 -12.96 0.37
CA LYS A 227 -9.84 -13.41 -0.85
C LYS A 227 -8.70 -12.47 -1.24
N GLU A 228 -8.83 -11.18 -0.95
CA GLU A 228 -7.82 -10.16 -1.18
C GLU A 228 -6.54 -10.47 -0.42
N LEU A 229 -6.66 -10.87 0.86
CA LEU A 229 -5.50 -11.20 1.69
C LEU A 229 -5.00 -12.62 1.49
N LEU A 230 -5.87 -13.60 1.18
CA LEU A 230 -5.43 -14.98 0.99
C LEU A 230 -4.75 -15.22 -0.36
N PHE A 231 -5.25 -14.58 -1.42
CA PHE A 231 -4.84 -14.87 -2.80
C PHE A 231 -4.30 -13.66 -3.55
N GLY A 232 -4.42 -12.47 -2.96
CA GLY A 232 -3.94 -11.24 -3.59
C GLY A 232 -2.43 -11.12 -3.59
N ARG A 233 -1.86 -10.60 -4.68
CA ARG A 233 -0.43 -10.32 -4.80
C ARG A 233 -0.02 -9.09 -4.01
N HIS A 234 -0.76 -7.98 -4.15
CA HIS A 234 -0.53 -6.74 -3.45
C HIS A 234 -1.67 -6.48 -2.47
N LEU A 235 -1.35 -5.89 -1.35
CA LEU A 235 -2.32 -5.30 -0.44
C LEU A 235 -2.51 -3.84 -0.86
N ILE A 236 -3.70 -3.51 -1.37
CA ILE A 236 -4.09 -2.15 -1.72
C ILE A 236 -5.12 -1.69 -0.70
N VAL A 237 -4.89 -0.55 -0.07
CA VAL A 237 -5.82 0.05 0.89
C VAL A 237 -6.24 1.41 0.39
N LYS A 238 -7.55 1.62 0.25
CA LYS A 238 -8.16 2.91 -0.04
C LYS A 238 -8.72 3.48 1.24
N VAL A 239 -8.33 4.71 1.55
CA VAL A 239 -8.74 5.42 2.75
C VAL A 239 -9.17 6.83 2.42
N ARG A 240 -9.97 7.42 3.31
CA ARG A 240 -10.40 8.82 3.24
C ARG A 240 -9.92 9.56 4.48
N LYS A 241 -9.41 10.78 4.30
CA LYS A 241 -9.11 11.66 5.44
C LYS A 241 -10.39 11.93 6.22
N TRP A 242 -10.35 11.70 7.53
CA TRP A 242 -11.50 11.94 8.37
C TRP A 242 -11.85 13.44 8.37
N GLY A 243 -13.07 13.74 7.94
CA GLY A 243 -13.58 15.11 7.84
C GLY A 243 -14.23 15.64 9.12
N GLY A 244 -14.12 14.92 10.24
CA GLY A 244 -14.75 15.30 11.49
C GLY A 244 -14.26 16.64 11.99
N VAL A 245 -15.20 17.44 12.49
CA VAL A 245 -14.93 18.63 13.31
C VAL A 245 -14.09 18.16 14.49
N ALA A 246 -12.93 18.77 14.71
CA ALA A 246 -12.19 18.57 15.94
C ALA A 246 -13.16 18.88 17.09
N GLY A 247 -13.70 17.84 17.68
CA GLY A 247 -14.44 17.93 18.93
C GLY A 247 -13.44 18.35 19.98
N GLY A 248 -13.69 19.53 20.55
CA GLY A 248 -12.90 20.12 21.62
C GLY A 248 -12.84 19.25 22.89
#